data_e3ecbc4eb32e4c42d790ab911dee9616
#
_entry.id   e3ecbc4eb32e4c42d790ab911dee9616
#
_cell.length_a   1.000
_cell.length_b   1.000
_cell.length_c   1.000
_cell.angle_alpha   90.00
_cell.angle_beta   90.00
_cell.angle_gamma   90.00
#
_symmetry.space_group_name_H-M   'P 1'
#
loop_
_entity.id
_entity.type
_entity.pdbx_description
1 polymer ?
#
loop_
_entity_poly.entity_id
_entity_poly.type
_entity_poly.pdbx_seq_one_letter_code
_entity_poly.pdbx_strand_id
1 'polypeptide(L)'
;MVMKENEMKVVVTGLGVISPVGNSVAEAWENIRNGVSGIGPITKFDASRVDSKVAGEVKNFDIKNYVDFKTSKRMALFTQYAVAASMDAWKDAGLDACESLNKDRVSVML
;
A
#
# COMPACT_ATOMS: atom_id res chain seq x y z
N MET A 1 15.55 39.39 1.23
CA MET A 1 14.68 38.25 0.88
C MET A 1 13.56 38.23 1.92
N VAL A 2 12.39 38.69 1.56
CA VAL A 2 11.23 38.69 2.47
C VAL A 2 10.68 37.26 2.46
N MET A 3 10.87 36.50 3.55
CA MET A 3 10.17 35.25 3.73
C MET A 3 8.68 35.57 3.85
N LYS A 4 7.86 35.05 2.93
CA LYS A 4 6.42 35.09 3.08
C LYS A 4 6.06 34.24 4.30
N GLU A 5 5.75 34.90 5.41
CA GLU A 5 5.12 34.25 6.56
C GLU A 5 3.80 33.67 6.09
N ASN A 6 3.63 32.34 6.25
CA ASN A 6 2.44 31.52 5.94
C ASN A 6 2.39 30.75 4.63
N GLU A 7 3.49 30.24 4.10
CA GLU A 7 3.37 29.12 3.16
C GLU A 7 3.08 27.83 3.96
N MET A 8 1.86 27.32 3.85
CA MET A 8 1.52 25.99 4.35
C MET A 8 2.36 24.96 3.60
N LYS A 9 3.26 24.27 4.31
CA LYS A 9 4.05 23.19 3.74
C LYS A 9 3.28 21.88 3.88
N VAL A 10 3.05 21.20 2.76
CA VAL A 10 2.51 19.84 2.74
C VAL A 10 3.68 18.87 2.59
N VAL A 11 3.72 17.86 3.45
CA VAL A 11 4.81 16.88 3.50
C VAL A 11 4.24 15.46 3.52
N VAL A 12 4.99 14.50 2.99
CA VAL A 12 4.72 13.06 3.13
C VAL A 12 5.41 12.59 4.40
N THR A 13 4.66 11.99 5.32
CA THR A 13 5.17 11.57 6.63
C THR A 13 5.30 10.06 6.75
N GLY A 14 4.64 9.28 5.89
CA GLY A 14 4.72 7.83 5.89
C GLY A 14 4.30 7.24 4.57
N LEU A 15 4.85 6.10 4.25
CA LEU A 15 4.61 5.35 3.03
C LEU A 15 4.23 3.90 3.35
N GLY A 16 3.28 3.37 2.59
CA GLY A 16 2.94 1.95 2.58
C GLY A 16 2.66 1.49 1.16
N VAL A 17 3.07 0.29 0.83
CA VAL A 17 2.88 -0.26 -0.51
C VAL A 17 2.57 -1.75 -0.46
N ILE A 18 1.58 -2.14 -1.25
CA ILE A 18 1.32 -3.54 -1.63
C ILE A 18 1.27 -3.56 -3.14
N SER A 19 2.19 -4.26 -3.76
CA SER A 19 2.35 -4.23 -5.22
C SER A 19 2.92 -5.56 -5.77
N PRO A 20 2.84 -5.78 -7.09
CA PRO A 20 3.46 -6.94 -7.74
C PRO A 20 4.99 -7.01 -7.59
N VAL A 21 5.65 -5.91 -7.26
CA VAL A 21 7.10 -5.84 -7.06
C VAL A 21 7.53 -5.88 -5.59
N GLY A 22 6.58 -5.86 -4.65
CA GLY A 22 6.88 -6.00 -3.22
C GLY A 22 5.72 -5.61 -2.33
N ASN A 23 5.70 -6.16 -1.11
CA ASN A 23 4.67 -5.96 -0.10
C ASN A 23 5.17 -5.05 1.05
N SER A 24 6.27 -4.37 0.85
CA SER A 24 6.77 -3.30 1.70
C SER A 24 7.50 -2.26 0.86
N VAL A 25 7.63 -1.04 1.39
CA VAL A 25 8.37 0.03 0.71
C VAL A 25 9.81 -0.38 0.43
N ALA A 26 10.48 -1.02 1.39
CA ALA A 26 11.86 -1.46 1.24
C ALA A 26 12.01 -2.51 0.13
N GLU A 27 11.15 -3.54 0.13
CA GLU A 27 11.17 -4.59 -0.89
C GLU A 27 10.85 -4.03 -2.29
N ALA A 28 9.78 -3.23 -2.39
CA ALA A 28 9.38 -2.63 -3.66
C ALA A 28 10.48 -1.73 -4.23
N TRP A 29 11.10 -0.91 -3.39
CA TRP A 29 12.19 -0.03 -3.81
C TRP A 29 13.42 -0.80 -4.28
N GLU A 30 13.84 -1.82 -3.54
CA GLU A 30 14.97 -2.66 -3.92
C GLU A 30 14.72 -3.36 -5.26
N ASN A 31 13.53 -3.92 -5.46
CA ASN A 31 13.16 -4.58 -6.70
C ASN A 31 13.09 -3.60 -7.88
N ILE A 32 12.55 -2.39 -7.69
CA ILE A 32 12.52 -1.34 -8.71
C ILE A 32 13.95 -0.92 -9.10
N ARG A 33 14.82 -0.68 -8.13
CA ARG A 33 16.22 -0.33 -8.38
C ARG A 33 16.97 -1.39 -9.19
N ASN A 34 16.66 -2.65 -8.93
CA ASN A 34 17.28 -3.79 -9.60
C ASN A 34 16.59 -4.17 -10.93
N GLY A 35 15.59 -3.41 -11.37
CA GLY A 35 14.86 -3.66 -12.61
C GLY A 35 14.04 -4.95 -12.59
N VAL A 36 13.62 -5.43 -11.40
CA VAL A 36 12.79 -6.62 -11.26
C VAL A 36 11.37 -6.31 -11.75
N SER A 37 10.88 -7.11 -12.71
CA SER A 37 9.51 -6.99 -13.20
C SER A 37 8.51 -7.67 -12.27
N GLY A 38 7.43 -6.95 -11.94
CA GLY A 38 6.26 -7.53 -11.27
C GLY A 38 5.28 -8.23 -12.21
N ILE A 39 5.49 -8.12 -13.52
CA ILE A 39 4.62 -8.73 -14.54
C ILE A 39 5.05 -10.18 -14.78
N GLY A 40 4.08 -11.06 -14.81
CA GLY A 40 4.30 -12.48 -15.07
C GLY A 40 3.05 -13.17 -15.59
N PRO A 41 3.11 -14.49 -15.86
CA PRO A 41 1.94 -15.26 -16.27
C PRO A 41 0.82 -15.16 -15.24
N ILE A 42 -0.43 -15.03 -15.70
CA ILE A 42 -1.60 -15.04 -14.83
C ILE A 42 -1.74 -16.41 -14.16
N THR A 43 -1.86 -16.42 -12.83
CA THR A 43 -1.99 -17.65 -12.04
C THR A 43 -3.31 -17.73 -11.26
N LYS A 44 -4.02 -16.60 -11.09
CA LYS A 44 -5.23 -16.53 -10.27
C LYS A 44 -6.48 -17.11 -10.93
N PHE A 45 -6.46 -17.26 -12.26
CA PHE A 45 -7.54 -17.86 -13.03
C PHE A 45 -7.01 -18.45 -14.34
N ASP A 46 -7.84 -19.25 -15.01
CA ASP A 46 -7.51 -19.79 -16.35
C ASP A 46 -7.59 -18.68 -17.42
N ALA A 47 -6.42 -18.23 -17.86
CA ALA A 47 -6.28 -17.17 -18.85
C ALA A 47 -6.35 -17.67 -20.31
N SER A 48 -6.70 -18.93 -20.57
CA SER A 48 -6.73 -19.52 -21.93
C SER A 48 -7.64 -18.75 -22.90
N ARG A 49 -8.73 -18.17 -22.38
CA ARG A 49 -9.76 -17.48 -23.16
C ARG A 49 -9.63 -15.94 -23.19
N VAL A 50 -8.61 -15.38 -22.57
CA VAL A 50 -8.37 -13.93 -22.59
C VAL A 50 -7.15 -13.61 -23.46
N ASP A 51 -7.13 -12.43 -24.04
CA ASP A 51 -6.06 -12.05 -24.97
C ASP A 51 -4.72 -11.86 -24.24
N SER A 52 -4.72 -11.18 -23.10
CA SER A 52 -3.52 -11.03 -22.27
C SER A 52 -3.30 -12.28 -21.42
N LYS A 53 -2.10 -12.84 -21.46
CA LYS A 53 -1.68 -13.99 -20.65
C LYS A 53 -0.82 -13.58 -19.46
N VAL A 54 -0.52 -12.29 -19.33
CA VAL A 54 0.34 -11.74 -18.29
C VAL A 54 -0.36 -10.62 -17.54
N ALA A 55 -0.03 -10.51 -16.25
CA ALA A 55 -0.53 -9.44 -15.37
C ALA A 55 0.46 -9.17 -14.23
N GLY A 56 0.29 -8.03 -13.58
CA GLY A 56 0.95 -7.73 -12.31
C GLY A 56 0.14 -8.31 -11.16
N GLU A 57 0.51 -9.47 -10.65
CA GLU A 57 -0.14 -10.09 -9.50
C GLU A 57 0.68 -9.85 -8.22
N VAL A 58 0.02 -9.43 -7.14
CA VAL A 58 0.63 -9.38 -5.81
C VAL A 58 0.92 -10.79 -5.34
N LYS A 59 2.15 -11.02 -4.89
CA LYS A 59 2.66 -12.32 -4.46
C LYS A 59 2.91 -12.32 -2.96
N ASN A 60 2.78 -13.49 -2.33
CA ASN A 60 3.14 -13.72 -0.92
C ASN A 60 2.44 -12.75 0.07
N PHE A 61 1.26 -12.24 -0.30
CA PHE A 61 0.48 -11.37 0.57
C PHE A 61 -0.43 -12.20 1.49
N ASP A 62 -0.36 -11.92 2.79
CA ASP A 62 -1.26 -12.49 3.79
C ASP A 62 -1.90 -11.38 4.63
N ILE A 63 -3.19 -11.17 4.43
CA ILE A 63 -3.98 -10.17 5.16
C ILE A 63 -4.03 -10.45 6.67
N LYS A 64 -3.79 -11.68 7.12
CA LYS A 64 -3.80 -12.04 8.54
C LYS A 64 -2.71 -11.34 9.35
N ASN A 65 -1.67 -10.82 8.68
CA ASN A 65 -0.64 -9.99 9.31
C ASN A 65 -1.17 -8.61 9.73
N TYR A 66 -2.34 -8.21 9.25
CA TYR A 66 -2.91 -6.87 9.43
C TYR A 66 -4.25 -6.90 10.18
N VAL A 67 -5.13 -7.81 9.82
CA VAL A 67 -6.47 -7.93 10.40
C VAL A 67 -6.81 -9.37 10.73
N ASP A 68 -7.77 -9.56 11.64
CA ASP A 68 -8.26 -10.89 11.99
C ASP A 68 -8.98 -11.58 10.81
N PHE A 69 -9.02 -12.90 10.85
CA PHE A 69 -9.58 -13.73 9.79
C PHE A 69 -11.07 -13.47 9.51
N LYS A 70 -11.85 -13.15 10.55
CA LYS A 70 -13.28 -12.88 10.39
C LYS A 70 -13.53 -11.59 9.63
N THR A 71 -12.76 -10.57 9.94
CA THR A 71 -12.78 -9.26 9.24
C THR A 71 -12.31 -9.42 7.80
N SER A 72 -11.23 -10.15 7.56
CA SER A 72 -10.68 -10.34 6.21
C SER A 72 -11.64 -11.02 5.25
N LYS A 73 -12.46 -11.96 5.72
CA LYS A 73 -13.48 -12.64 4.89
C LYS A 73 -14.56 -11.72 4.32
N ARG A 74 -14.75 -10.55 4.91
CA ARG A 74 -15.74 -9.55 4.46
C ARG A 74 -15.14 -8.54 3.49
N MET A 75 -13.83 -8.60 3.23
CA MET A 75 -13.11 -7.68 2.39
C MET A 75 -12.82 -8.30 1.02
N ALA A 76 -13.14 -7.57 -0.04
CA ALA A 76 -12.62 -7.90 -1.36
C ALA A 76 -11.08 -7.75 -1.38
N LEU A 77 -10.40 -8.42 -2.30
CA LEU A 77 -8.94 -8.47 -2.32
C LEU A 77 -8.29 -7.07 -2.44
N PHE A 78 -8.85 -6.21 -3.28
CA PHE A 78 -8.36 -4.83 -3.43
C PHE A 78 -8.49 -4.03 -2.12
N THR A 79 -9.57 -4.27 -1.36
CA THR A 79 -9.76 -3.64 -0.03
C THR A 79 -8.72 -4.14 0.96
N GLN A 80 -8.36 -5.44 0.91
CA GLN A 80 -7.30 -6.00 1.75
C GLN A 80 -5.96 -5.33 1.46
N TYR A 81 -5.61 -5.09 0.19
CA TYR A 81 -4.39 -4.38 -0.20
C TYR A 81 -4.39 -2.93 0.29
N ALA A 82 -5.52 -2.23 0.11
CA ALA A 82 -5.66 -0.84 0.55
C ALA A 82 -5.52 -0.71 2.07
N VAL A 83 -6.15 -1.59 2.85
CA VAL A 83 -6.04 -1.60 4.31
C VAL A 83 -4.61 -1.87 4.74
N ALA A 84 -3.96 -2.90 4.18
CA ALA A 84 -2.58 -3.24 4.53
C ALA A 84 -1.61 -2.08 4.23
N ALA A 85 -1.67 -1.51 3.03
CA ALA A 85 -0.82 -0.37 2.66
C ALA A 85 -1.09 0.85 3.53
N SER A 86 -2.35 1.12 3.89
CA SER A 86 -2.71 2.24 4.78
C SER A 86 -2.19 2.03 6.20
N MET A 87 -2.26 0.82 6.73
CA MET A 87 -1.73 0.49 8.06
C MET A 87 -0.20 0.62 8.11
N ASP A 88 0.50 0.20 7.05
CA ASP A 88 1.94 0.36 6.95
C ASP A 88 2.33 1.84 6.87
N ALA A 89 1.63 2.64 6.06
CA ALA A 89 1.85 4.08 5.97
C ALA A 89 1.58 4.80 7.30
N TRP A 90 0.53 4.42 8.00
CA TRP A 90 0.19 4.95 9.33
C TRP A 90 1.28 4.67 10.36
N LYS A 91 1.77 3.43 10.37
CA LYS A 91 2.85 3.00 11.25
C LYS A 91 4.17 3.69 10.91
N ASP A 92 4.50 3.80 9.61
CA ASP A 92 5.70 4.49 9.14
C ASP A 92 5.69 5.97 9.52
N ALA A 93 4.53 6.62 9.46
CA ALA A 93 4.34 8.00 9.92
C ALA A 93 4.39 8.18 11.44
N GLY A 94 4.43 7.10 12.23
CA GLY A 94 4.44 7.16 13.69
C GLY A 94 3.16 7.70 14.32
N LEU A 95 2.02 7.61 13.63
CA LEU A 95 0.76 8.22 14.05
C LEU A 95 0.14 7.54 15.27
N ASP A 96 0.47 6.29 15.55
CA ASP A 96 0.02 5.58 16.76
C ASP A 96 0.52 6.25 18.05
N ALA A 97 1.72 6.82 18.00
CA ALA A 97 2.36 7.51 19.13
C ALA A 97 2.11 9.03 19.14
N CYS A 98 1.34 9.56 18.19
CA CYS A 98 1.09 10.99 18.05
C CYS A 98 -0.09 11.43 18.92
N GLU A 99 0.17 11.86 20.16
CA GLU A 99 -0.85 12.35 21.08
C GLU A 99 -1.54 13.64 20.60
N SER A 100 -0.86 14.45 19.79
CA SER A 100 -1.38 15.71 19.26
C SER A 100 -2.21 15.54 17.98
N LEU A 101 -2.41 14.31 17.49
CA LEU A 101 -3.17 14.05 16.28
C LEU A 101 -4.65 14.39 16.46
N ASN A 102 -5.12 15.40 15.74
CA ASN A 102 -6.54 15.71 15.68
C ASN A 102 -7.23 14.76 14.69
N LYS A 103 -7.87 13.72 15.21
CA LYS A 103 -8.52 12.67 14.42
C LYS A 103 -9.70 13.19 13.58
N ASP A 104 -10.33 14.29 13.98
CA ASP A 104 -11.42 14.91 13.22
C ASP A 104 -10.93 15.60 11.92
N ARG A 105 -9.61 15.76 11.79
CA ARG A 105 -8.96 16.31 10.60
C ARG A 105 -8.21 15.27 9.77
N VAL A 106 -8.39 14.00 10.07
CA VAL A 106 -7.84 12.89 9.28
C VAL A 106 -8.90 12.40 8.32
N SER A 107 -8.55 12.30 7.05
CA SER A 107 -9.42 11.69 6.03
C SER A 107 -8.68 10.61 5.27
N VAL A 108 -9.42 9.62 4.77
CA VAL A 108 -8.94 8.57 3.90
C VAL A 108 -9.57 8.76 2.53
N MET A 109 -8.72 8.77 1.50
CA MET A 109 -9.16 8.85 0.11
C MET A 109 -8.55 7.67 -0.64
N LEU A 110 -9.38 6.85 -1.27
CA LEU A 110 -9.01 5.66 -2.05
C LEU A 110 -9.56 5.75 -3.46
#